data_b46bd66588757b4aec109d0fa77b9abc
#
_entry.id   b46bd66588757b4aec109d0fa77b9abc
#
_cell.length_a   1.000
_cell.length_b   1.000
_cell.length_c   1.000
_cell.angle_alpha   90.00
_cell.angle_beta   90.00
_cell.angle_gamma   90.00
#
_symmetry.space_group_name_H-M   'P 1'
#
loop_
_entity.id
_entity.type
_entity.pdbx_description
1 polymer ?
#
loop_
_entity_poly.entity_id
_entity_poly.type
_entity_poly.pdbx_seq_one_letter_code
_entity_poly.pdbx_strand_id
1 'polypeptide(L)' 'MYQYEYETVSCDFGGWGFGSGNIYGIGDYQSIINRRAEAGWRYVGYVPTKQRGTGHIQELDLIFEKEA' A
#
# COMPACT_ATOMS: atom_id res chain seq x y z
N MET A 1 15.24 15.27 -9.03
CA MET A 1 14.97 13.86 -9.35
C MET A 1 14.15 13.26 -8.23
N TYR A 2 13.15 12.42 -8.58
CA TYR A 2 12.31 11.82 -7.56
C TYR A 2 12.76 10.41 -7.24
N GLN A 3 12.54 9.99 -6.03
CA GLN A 3 12.71 8.60 -5.66
C GLN A 3 11.37 8.05 -5.23
N TYR A 4 11.19 6.74 -5.28
CA TYR A 4 9.91 6.10 -5.02
C TYR A 4 10.03 5.02 -3.98
N GLU A 5 9.00 4.87 -3.18
CA GLU A 5 8.91 3.77 -2.23
C GLU A 5 7.51 3.19 -2.27
N TYR A 6 7.37 1.97 -1.79
CA TYR A 6 6.13 1.24 -1.92
C TYR A 6 5.68 0.68 -0.58
N GLU A 7 4.36 0.65 -0.38
CA GLU A 7 3.78 0.03 0.82
C GLU A 7 2.81 -1.04 0.35
N THR A 8 2.98 -2.25 0.80
CA THR A 8 2.13 -3.36 0.39
C THR A 8 0.89 -3.43 1.28
N VAL A 9 -0.27 -3.50 0.66
CA VAL A 9 -1.53 -3.53 1.36
C VAL A 9 -2.29 -4.78 0.96
N SER A 10 -2.82 -5.51 1.95
CA SER A 10 -3.63 -6.68 1.71
C SER A 10 -5.09 -6.27 1.62
N CYS A 11 -5.76 -6.74 0.60
CA CYS A 11 -7.18 -6.49 0.42
C CYS A 11 -8.03 -7.71 0.72
N ASP A 12 -7.40 -8.76 1.25
CA ASP A 12 -8.14 -9.93 1.55
C ASP A 12 -8.88 -9.76 2.82
N PHE A 13 -10.16 -10.23 2.84
CA PHE A 13 -10.85 -10.07 3.95
C PHE A 13 -10.43 -10.85 5.02
N GLY A 14 -10.24 -11.92 4.92
CA GLY A 14 -9.87 -12.68 5.99
C GLY A 14 -8.72 -12.24 6.60
N GLY A 15 -8.21 -11.34 6.07
CA GLY A 15 -7.02 -10.95 6.47
C GLY A 15 -6.80 -10.58 7.81
N TRP A 16 -7.55 -10.70 8.64
CA TRP A 16 -7.25 -10.28 9.87
C TRP A 16 -6.25 -11.09 10.38
N GLY A 17 -5.53 -10.72 10.82
CA GLY A 17 -4.60 -11.41 11.31
C GLY A 17 -3.38 -11.15 10.80
N PHE A 18 -3.29 -10.65 10.36
CA PHE A 18 -2.36 -10.43 9.89
C PHE A 18 -1.47 -9.73 10.08
N GLY A 19 -1.16 -9.31 9.89
CA GLY A 19 -0.43 -8.50 10.11
C GLY A 19 0.86 -8.59 10.36
N SER A 20 1.55 -8.93 9.80
CA SER A 20 2.79 -9.00 10.14
C SER A 20 3.60 -8.30 9.23
N GLY A 21 4.59 -7.82 9.62
CA GLY A 21 5.56 -7.24 8.82
C GLY A 21 5.05 -6.05 8.11
N ASN A 22 5.28 -5.99 6.86
CA ASN A 22 5.00 -4.84 6.10
C ASN A 22 3.69 -4.87 5.39
N ILE A 23 2.83 -5.80 5.70
CA ILE A 23 1.56 -5.90 5.03
C ILE A 23 0.49 -5.25 5.87
N TYR A 24 -0.23 -4.32 5.31
CA TYR A 24 -1.27 -3.60 6.00
C TYR A 24 -2.61 -4.00 5.42
N GLY A 25 -3.66 -3.89 6.20
CA GLY A 25 -5.00 -4.08 5.67
C GLY A 25 -5.44 -2.87 4.88
N ILE A 26 -6.36 -3.06 3.97
CA ILE A 26 -6.80 -1.96 3.12
C ILE A 26 -7.44 -0.86 3.95
N GLY A 27 -7.97 -1.18 5.09
CA GLY A 27 -8.58 -0.16 5.94
C GLY A 27 -7.60 0.80 6.54
N ASP A 28 -6.30 0.47 6.50
CA ASP A 28 -5.30 1.32 7.08
C ASP A 28 -4.68 2.29 6.09
N TYR A 29 -5.19 2.35 4.87
CA TYR A 29 -4.54 3.11 3.83
C TYR A 29 -4.42 4.60 4.16
N GLN A 30 -5.39 5.14 4.85
CA GLN A 30 -5.33 6.57 5.20
C GLN A 30 -4.20 6.84 6.17
N SER A 31 -3.99 5.97 7.14
CA SER A 31 -2.90 6.14 8.08
C SER A 31 -1.57 6.02 7.39
N ILE A 32 -1.46 5.12 6.43
CA ILE A 32 -0.24 4.93 5.70
C ILE A 32 0.08 6.19 4.89
N ILE A 33 -0.90 6.71 4.19
CA ILE A 33 -0.71 7.89 3.37
C ILE A 33 -0.33 9.09 4.23
N ASN A 34 -1.01 9.27 5.36
CA ASN A 34 -0.73 10.40 6.22
C ASN A 34 0.65 10.30 6.85
N ARG A 35 1.05 9.10 7.25
CA ARG A 35 2.35 8.93 7.83
C ARG A 35 3.46 9.20 6.83
N ARG A 36 3.27 8.77 5.60
CA ARG A 36 4.23 9.03 4.55
C ARG A 36 4.29 10.53 4.23
N ALA A 37 3.15 11.19 4.25
CA ALA A 37 3.11 12.63 3.98
C ALA A 37 3.91 13.40 5.02
N GLU A 38 3.85 12.97 6.27
CA GLU A 38 4.61 13.62 7.33
C GLU A 38 6.11 13.45 7.12
N ALA A 39 6.52 12.39 6.45
CA ALA A 39 7.92 12.16 6.15
C ALA A 39 8.33 12.77 4.80
N GLY A 40 7.43 13.50 4.16
CA GLY A 40 7.75 14.17 2.91
C GLY A 40 7.43 13.38 1.65
N TRP A 41 6.78 12.23 1.80
CA TRP A 41 6.41 11.40 0.64
C TRP A 41 5.03 11.78 0.13
N ARG A 42 4.84 11.74 -1.18
CA ARG A 42 3.57 12.06 -1.79
C ARG A 42 2.99 10.82 -2.45
N TYR A 43 1.71 10.57 -2.24
CA TYR A 43 1.03 9.44 -2.85
C TYR A 43 0.91 9.64 -4.35
N VAL A 44 1.29 8.64 -5.12
CA VAL A 44 1.23 8.70 -6.57
C VAL A 44 0.12 7.84 -7.13
N GLY A 45 -0.01 6.64 -6.62
CA GLY A 45 -1.00 5.70 -7.14
C GLY A 45 -0.78 4.33 -6.58
N TYR A 46 -1.32 3.31 -7.22
CA TYR A 46 -1.18 1.96 -6.73
C TYR A 46 -1.08 0.97 -7.89
N VAL A 47 -0.52 -0.19 -7.59
CA VAL A 47 -0.40 -1.26 -8.56
C VAL A 47 -0.88 -2.55 -7.90
N PRO A 48 -1.89 -3.24 -8.46
CA PRO A 48 -2.28 -4.53 -7.92
C PRO A 48 -1.17 -5.53 -8.16
N THR A 49 -0.74 -6.23 -7.12
CA THR A 49 0.35 -7.17 -7.22
C THR A 49 -0.13 -8.60 -7.17
N LYS A 50 -1.32 -8.87 -6.64
CA LYS A 50 -1.91 -10.18 -6.64
C LYS A 50 -3.38 -10.10 -6.92
N GLN A 51 -3.86 -10.88 -7.88
CA GLN A 51 -5.27 -10.91 -8.20
C GLN A 51 -5.74 -12.34 -8.27
N ARG A 52 -6.99 -12.59 -7.89
CA ARG A 52 -7.57 -13.90 -8.06
C ARG A 52 -8.11 -14.03 -9.46
N GLY A 53 -8.34 -15.25 -9.88
CA GLY A 53 -8.90 -15.49 -11.20
C GLY A 53 -10.23 -14.81 -11.43
N THR A 54 -10.95 -14.48 -10.37
CA THR A 54 -12.23 -13.79 -10.50
C THR A 54 -12.05 -12.28 -10.62
N GLY A 55 -10.84 -11.79 -10.59
CA GLY A 55 -10.61 -10.36 -10.68
C GLY A 55 -10.47 -9.66 -9.34
N HIS A 56 -10.69 -10.37 -8.28
CA HIS A 56 -10.56 -9.74 -6.96
C HIS A 56 -9.10 -9.43 -6.64
N ILE A 57 -8.80 -8.23 -6.27
CA ILE A 57 -7.45 -7.84 -5.93
C ILE A 57 -7.14 -8.29 -4.52
N GLN A 58 -6.14 -9.13 -4.35
CA GLN A 58 -5.76 -9.61 -3.05
C GLN A 58 -4.70 -8.76 -2.41
N GLU A 59 -3.84 -8.16 -3.20
CA GLU A 59 -2.75 -7.39 -2.66
C GLU A 59 -2.36 -6.31 -3.63
N LEU A 60 -2.01 -5.15 -3.15
CA LEU A 60 -1.56 -4.08 -4.02
C LEU A 60 -0.45 -3.29 -3.33
N ASP A 61 0.31 -2.55 -4.11
CA ASP A 61 1.33 -1.66 -3.58
C ASP A 61 0.89 -0.22 -3.77
N LEU A 62 0.95 0.55 -2.72
CA LEU A 62 0.76 1.99 -2.80
C LEU A 62 2.11 2.61 -3.12
N ILE A 63 2.15 3.50 -4.08
CA ILE A 63 3.39 4.10 -4.56
C ILE A 63 3.51 5.52 -4.05
N PHE A 64 4.67 5.83 -3.50
CA PHE A 64 4.93 7.18 -3.00
C PHE A 64 6.20 7.74 -3.62
N GLU A 65 6.22 9.05 -3.84
CA GLU A 65 7.40 9.70 -4.39
C GLU A 65 7.89 10.81 -3.49
N LYS A 66 9.15 11.11 -3.57
CA LYS A 66 9.74 12.17 -2.80
C LYS A 66 10.89 12.73 -3.60
N GLU A 67 11.03 14.05 -3.59
CA GLU A 67 12.12 14.65 -4.33
C GLU A 67 13.42 14.42 -3.58
N ALA A 68 14.40 13.95 -4.27
CA ALA A 68 15.69 13.63 -3.64
C ALA A 68 16.64 14.82 -3.64
#